data_2efe048a9bbf96882cbe184676f11131
#
_entry.id   2efe048a9bbf96882cbe184676f11131
#
_cell.length_a   1.000
_cell.length_b   1.000
_cell.length_c   1.000
_cell.angle_alpha   90.00
_cell.angle_beta   90.00
_cell.angle_gamma   90.00
#
_symmetry.space_group_name_H-M   'P 1'
#
loop_
_entity.id
_entity.type
_entity.pdbx_description
1 polymer ?
#
loop_
_entity_poly.entity_id
_entity_poly.type
_entity_poly.pdbx_seq_one_letter_code
_entity_poly.pdbx_strand_id
1 'polypeptide(L)'
;MKKFIFDVDGTLTPSRKQMDVGFSAEFLIFCCKYDTYLVTGSDRAKTVEQVGLDIYNRCKRVFNCSGSDIYDGHNSVYRSNWKPSDELISFLNDELDYSNFPIRTGNHIEHRPGGINFSILGRGEGNMNCLLYTSPSPRD
;
A
#
# COMPACT_ATOMS: atom_id res chain seq x y z
N MET A 1 23.53 17.11 -0.75
CA MET A 1 22.36 17.11 -1.65
C MET A 1 21.09 16.97 -0.80
N LYS A 2 20.04 17.72 -1.13
CA LYS A 2 18.76 17.61 -0.43
C LYS A 2 18.08 16.30 -0.75
N LYS A 3 17.52 15.65 0.27
CA LYS A 3 16.73 14.42 0.16
C LYS A 3 15.27 14.74 0.39
N PHE A 4 14.42 14.19 -0.44
CA PHE A 4 12.97 14.38 -0.35
C PHE A 4 12.28 13.05 -0.13
N ILE A 5 11.43 12.99 0.87
CA ILE A 5 10.65 11.79 1.21
C ILE A 5 9.18 12.12 1.04
N PHE A 6 8.47 11.31 0.26
CA PHE A 6 7.05 11.49 -0.03
C PHE A 6 6.24 10.27 0.40
N ASP A 7 5.09 10.52 0.99
CA ASP A 7 4.01 9.56 1.06
C ASP A 7 3.33 9.44 -0.31
N VAL A 8 2.65 8.35 -0.57
CA VAL A 8 1.99 8.09 -1.87
C VAL A 8 0.50 8.38 -1.82
N ASP A 9 -0.25 7.61 -1.04
CA ASP A 9 -1.72 7.74 -0.96
C ASP A 9 -2.13 9.08 -0.35
N GLY A 10 -2.94 9.85 -1.07
CA GLY A 10 -3.41 11.16 -0.60
C GLY A 10 -2.35 12.26 -0.65
N THR A 11 -1.14 11.98 -1.13
CA THR A 11 -0.05 12.95 -1.28
C THR A 11 0.36 13.09 -2.74
N LEU A 12 0.90 12.03 -3.33
CA LEU A 12 1.30 12.01 -4.74
C LEU A 12 0.18 11.53 -5.66
N THR A 13 -0.73 10.73 -5.14
CA THR A 13 -1.87 10.16 -5.87
C THR A 13 -3.14 10.35 -5.05
N PRO A 14 -4.32 10.37 -5.67
CA PRO A 14 -5.55 10.07 -4.93
C PRO A 14 -5.44 8.70 -4.28
N SER A 15 -6.07 8.53 -3.12
CA SER A 15 -5.97 7.28 -2.36
C SER A 15 -6.26 6.06 -3.23
N ARG A 16 -5.32 5.13 -3.30
CA ARG A 16 -5.34 3.87 -4.04
C ARG A 16 -5.53 4.01 -5.56
N LYS A 17 -5.39 5.20 -6.12
CA LYS A 17 -5.53 5.48 -7.56
C LYS A 17 -4.19 5.83 -8.18
N GLN A 18 -4.17 5.83 -9.50
CA GLN A 18 -3.00 6.22 -10.27
C GLN A 18 -2.73 7.72 -10.16
N MET A 19 -1.46 8.07 -10.27
CA MET A 19 -1.02 9.46 -10.34
C MET A 19 -1.55 10.13 -11.60
N ASP A 20 -1.93 11.39 -11.49
CA ASP A 20 -2.30 12.20 -12.65
C ASP A 20 -1.18 12.23 -13.69
N VAL A 21 -1.54 12.09 -14.97
CA VAL A 21 -0.56 11.96 -16.06
C VAL A 21 0.33 13.21 -16.20
N GLY A 22 -0.26 14.40 -16.10
CA GLY A 22 0.50 15.66 -16.17
C GLY A 22 1.44 15.81 -14.99
N PHE A 23 0.94 15.57 -13.79
CA PHE A 23 1.76 15.60 -12.58
C PHE A 23 2.87 14.53 -12.59
N SER A 24 2.58 13.34 -13.11
CA SER A 24 3.56 12.27 -13.25
C SER A 24 4.80 12.69 -14.05
N ALA A 25 4.59 13.38 -15.17
CA ALA A 25 5.68 13.89 -15.99
C ALA A 25 6.54 14.92 -15.24
N GLU A 26 5.92 15.84 -14.53
CA GLU A 26 6.64 16.84 -13.71
C GLU A 26 7.37 16.19 -12.54
N PHE A 27 6.74 15.24 -11.88
CA PHE A 27 7.34 14.54 -10.74
C PHE A 27 8.52 13.66 -11.17
N LEU A 28 8.46 13.04 -12.35
CA LEU A 28 9.60 12.32 -12.91
C LEU A 28 10.81 13.23 -13.12
N ILE A 29 10.60 14.43 -13.64
CA ILE A 29 11.65 15.46 -13.80
C ILE A 29 12.23 15.81 -12.42
N PHE A 30 11.39 15.98 -11.43
CA PHE A 30 11.84 16.22 -10.04
C PHE A 30 12.71 15.08 -9.52
N CYS A 31 12.31 13.82 -9.71
CA CYS A 31 13.08 12.64 -9.33
C CYS A 31 14.43 12.53 -10.06
N CYS A 32 14.51 13.09 -11.27
CA CYS A 32 15.79 13.17 -11.99
C CYS A 32 16.76 14.19 -11.40
N LYS A 33 16.20 15.22 -10.75
CA LYS A 33 16.97 16.35 -10.21
C LYS A 33 17.40 16.16 -8.75
N TYR A 34 16.58 15.46 -7.98
CA TYR A 34 16.76 15.35 -6.52
C TYR A 34 16.69 13.90 -6.05
N ASP A 35 17.39 13.63 -4.95
CA ASP A 35 17.29 12.33 -4.28
C ASP A 35 15.89 12.16 -3.66
N THR A 36 15.09 11.34 -4.30
CA THR A 36 13.69 11.13 -3.94
C THR A 36 13.49 9.74 -3.35
N TYR A 37 12.69 9.68 -2.30
CA TYR A 37 12.34 8.46 -1.57
C TYR A 37 10.83 8.41 -1.42
N LEU A 38 10.25 7.21 -1.54
CA LEU A 38 8.82 6.99 -1.29
C LEU A 38 8.63 6.13 -0.05
N VAL A 39 7.61 6.45 0.73
CA VAL A 39 7.19 5.66 1.90
C VAL A 39 5.69 5.40 1.77
N THR A 40 5.29 4.14 1.83
CA THR A 40 3.88 3.76 1.68
C THR A 40 3.54 2.51 2.48
N GLY A 41 2.29 2.41 2.92
CA GLY A 41 1.75 1.18 3.50
C GLY A 41 1.40 0.11 2.45
N SER A 42 1.38 0.48 1.17
CA SER A 42 1.07 -0.44 0.08
C SER A 42 2.26 -1.36 -0.24
N ASP A 43 1.96 -2.50 -0.87
CA ASP A 43 2.99 -3.37 -1.42
C ASP A 43 3.60 -2.79 -2.70
N ARG A 44 4.67 -3.43 -3.19
CA ARG A 44 5.39 -2.98 -4.38
C ARG A 44 4.50 -2.93 -5.62
N ALA A 45 3.70 -3.97 -5.84
CA ALA A 45 2.84 -4.04 -7.03
C ALA A 45 1.86 -2.88 -7.08
N LYS A 46 1.22 -2.58 -5.95
CA LYS A 46 0.29 -1.46 -5.83
C LYS A 46 0.99 -0.10 -5.98
N THR A 47 2.15 0.05 -5.41
CA THR A 47 2.94 1.29 -5.53
C THR A 47 3.34 1.56 -6.97
N VAL A 48 3.82 0.54 -7.69
CA VAL A 48 4.15 0.65 -9.13
C VAL A 48 2.91 1.01 -9.96
N GLU A 49 1.77 0.40 -9.66
CA GLU A 49 0.50 0.74 -10.31
C GLU A 49 0.14 2.22 -10.11
N GLN A 50 0.37 2.75 -8.92
CA GLN A 50 -0.01 4.14 -8.57
C GLN A 50 0.93 5.18 -9.17
N VAL A 51 2.25 4.99 -9.06
CA VAL A 51 3.24 6.01 -9.47
C VAL A 51 3.86 5.75 -10.84
N GLY A 52 3.71 4.55 -11.36
CA GLY A 52 4.37 4.13 -12.60
C GLY A 52 5.79 3.61 -12.36
N LEU A 53 6.21 2.71 -13.25
CA LEU A 53 7.50 2.03 -13.13
C LEU A 53 8.69 3.00 -13.28
N ASP A 54 8.55 4.03 -14.12
CA ASP A 54 9.61 5.02 -14.38
C ASP A 54 9.95 5.81 -13.12
N ILE A 55 8.92 6.34 -12.43
CA ILE A 55 9.09 7.06 -11.17
C ILE A 55 9.62 6.11 -10.10
N TYR A 56 9.03 4.91 -10.00
CA TYR A 56 9.45 3.92 -9.02
C TYR A 56 10.94 3.59 -9.13
N ASN A 57 11.42 3.33 -10.34
CA ASN A 57 12.82 2.99 -10.59
C ASN A 57 13.75 4.19 -10.46
N ARG A 58 13.23 5.41 -10.62
CA ARG A 58 14.02 6.63 -10.51
C ARG A 58 14.26 7.05 -9.06
N CYS A 59 13.35 6.70 -8.17
CA CYS A 59 13.51 6.94 -6.74
C CYS A 59 14.74 6.19 -6.19
N LYS A 60 15.45 6.83 -5.29
CA LYS A 60 16.63 6.22 -4.64
C LYS A 60 16.25 4.98 -3.83
N ARG A 61 15.13 5.04 -3.14
CA ARG A 61 14.52 3.90 -2.46
C ARG A 61 13.03 4.09 -2.32
N VAL A 62 12.32 2.96 -2.34
CA VAL A 62 10.90 2.89 -2.06
C VAL A 62 10.68 1.94 -0.88
N PHE A 63 10.10 2.48 0.18
CA PHE A 63 9.77 1.76 1.40
C PHE A 63 8.31 1.32 1.32
N ASN A 64 8.09 0.11 0.81
CA ASN A 64 6.75 -0.51 0.74
C ASN A 64 6.42 -1.19 2.07
N CYS A 65 5.12 -1.48 2.29
CA CYS A 65 4.63 -2.16 3.48
C CYS A 65 5.16 -1.51 4.77
N SER A 66 5.12 -0.17 4.83
CA SER A 66 5.62 0.61 5.97
C SER A 66 7.08 0.34 6.33
N GLY A 67 7.92 0.06 5.32
CA GLY A 67 9.34 -0.21 5.50
C GLY A 67 9.72 -1.68 5.67
N SER A 68 8.76 -2.58 5.61
CA SER A 68 9.02 -4.03 5.70
C SER A 68 9.46 -4.66 4.38
N ASP A 69 9.37 -3.90 3.27
CA ASP A 69 9.78 -4.34 1.94
C ASP A 69 10.37 -3.15 1.19
N ILE A 70 11.70 -3.11 1.05
CA ILE A 70 12.43 -1.95 0.54
C ILE A 70 13.10 -2.30 -0.79
N TYR A 71 12.90 -1.44 -1.77
CA TYR A 71 13.47 -1.58 -3.11
C TYR A 71 14.31 -0.37 -3.50
N ASP A 72 15.36 -0.66 -4.28
CA ASP A 72 16.12 0.28 -5.08
C ASP A 72 15.86 -0.10 -6.55
N GLY A 73 14.94 0.57 -7.20
CA GLY A 73 14.44 0.15 -8.51
C GLY A 73 13.85 -1.26 -8.49
N HIS A 74 14.47 -2.21 -9.19
CA HIS A 74 14.08 -3.62 -9.17
C HIS A 74 14.87 -4.46 -8.18
N ASN A 75 15.83 -3.86 -7.46
CA ASN A 75 16.65 -4.59 -6.51
C ASN A 75 16.01 -4.56 -5.13
N SER A 76 15.72 -5.73 -4.58
CA SER A 76 15.28 -5.85 -3.18
C SER A 76 16.46 -5.54 -2.26
N VAL A 77 16.28 -4.51 -1.43
CA VAL A 77 17.28 -4.09 -0.44
C VAL A 77 17.03 -4.77 0.90
N TYR A 78 15.77 -4.87 1.25
CA TYR A 78 15.34 -5.50 2.50
C TYR A 78 13.93 -6.05 2.34
N ARG A 79 13.70 -7.21 2.91
CA ARG A 79 12.36 -7.78 3.03
C ARG A 79 12.25 -8.51 4.36
N SER A 80 11.25 -8.15 5.14
CA SER A 80 10.97 -8.82 6.40
C SER A 80 10.62 -10.29 6.16
N ASN A 81 11.18 -11.16 6.97
CA ASN A 81 10.86 -12.60 7.00
C ASN A 81 9.84 -12.94 8.10
N TRP A 82 9.26 -11.92 8.74
CA TRP A 82 8.25 -12.14 9.75
C TRP A 82 7.03 -12.86 9.18
N LYS A 83 6.53 -13.81 9.96
CA LYS A 83 5.29 -14.53 9.67
C LYS A 83 4.39 -14.50 10.90
N PRO A 84 3.07 -14.42 10.72
CA PRO A 84 2.15 -14.54 11.85
C PRO A 84 2.25 -15.91 12.49
N SER A 85 2.08 -15.96 13.80
CA SER A 85 1.98 -17.24 14.52
C SER A 85 0.65 -17.94 14.20
N ASP A 86 0.61 -19.25 14.37
CA ASP A 86 -0.63 -20.03 14.20
C ASP A 86 -1.71 -19.56 15.19
N GLU A 87 -1.32 -19.14 16.39
CA GLU A 87 -2.21 -18.58 17.40
C GLU A 87 -2.88 -17.29 16.92
N LEU A 88 -2.11 -16.40 16.28
CA LEU A 88 -2.66 -15.15 15.72
C LEU A 88 -3.65 -15.45 14.60
N ILE A 89 -3.32 -16.35 13.69
CA ILE A 89 -4.22 -16.73 12.59
C ILE A 89 -5.50 -17.37 13.13
N SER A 90 -5.38 -18.25 14.13
CA SER A 90 -6.54 -18.85 14.79
C SER A 90 -7.43 -17.80 15.46
N PHE A 91 -6.84 -16.85 16.16
CA PHE A 91 -7.56 -15.72 16.75
C PHE A 91 -8.34 -14.90 15.71
N LEU A 92 -7.71 -14.57 14.59
CA LEU A 92 -8.36 -13.80 13.54
C LEU A 92 -9.50 -14.56 12.87
N ASN A 93 -9.37 -15.87 12.68
CA ASN A 93 -10.46 -16.71 12.18
C ASN A 93 -11.62 -16.81 13.19
N ASP A 94 -11.34 -16.90 14.47
CA ASP A 94 -12.37 -16.86 15.51
C ASP A 94 -13.13 -15.52 15.49
N GLU A 95 -12.43 -14.40 15.33
CA GLU A 95 -13.07 -13.10 15.22
C GLU A 95 -13.96 -12.98 13.97
N LEU A 96 -13.56 -13.60 12.85
CA LEU A 96 -14.42 -13.70 11.67
C LEU A 96 -15.71 -14.49 11.96
N ASP A 97 -15.60 -15.62 12.66
CA ASP A 97 -16.74 -16.47 12.97
C ASP A 97 -17.70 -15.81 13.98
N TYR A 98 -17.15 -15.06 14.94
CA TYR A 98 -17.95 -14.38 15.96
C TYR A 98 -18.62 -13.10 15.45
N SER A 99 -18.10 -12.47 14.41
CA SER A 99 -18.65 -11.22 13.91
C SER A 99 -20.02 -11.40 13.27
N ASN A 100 -20.96 -10.56 13.67
CA ASN A 100 -22.29 -10.48 13.09
C ASN A 100 -22.38 -9.54 11.87
N PHE A 101 -21.28 -9.02 11.39
CA PHE A 101 -21.27 -8.15 10.23
C PHE A 101 -21.74 -8.93 8.99
N PRO A 102 -22.83 -8.47 8.32
CA PRO A 102 -23.56 -9.30 7.36
C PRO A 102 -22.88 -9.46 6.00
N ILE A 103 -21.94 -8.56 5.68
CA ILE A 103 -21.27 -8.56 4.36
C ILE A 103 -19.92 -9.25 4.46
N ARG A 104 -19.72 -10.27 3.62
CA ARG A 104 -18.48 -11.04 3.53
C ARG A 104 -18.06 -11.16 2.09
N THR A 105 -16.82 -10.79 1.77
CA THR A 105 -16.37 -10.84 0.39
C THR A 105 -14.86 -10.82 0.26
N GLY A 106 -14.34 -11.57 -0.70
CA GLY A 106 -12.92 -11.62 -0.98
C GLY A 106 -12.08 -12.15 0.18
N ASN A 107 -10.86 -11.65 0.29
CA ASN A 107 -9.90 -12.09 1.28
C ASN A 107 -10.06 -11.35 2.60
N HIS A 108 -10.19 -12.09 3.69
CA HIS A 108 -10.28 -11.53 5.05
C HIS A 108 -8.91 -11.35 5.71
N ILE A 109 -7.97 -12.24 5.40
CA ILE A 109 -6.58 -12.19 5.90
C ILE A 109 -5.65 -12.10 4.70
N GLU A 110 -4.89 -11.02 4.62
CA GLU A 110 -3.98 -10.74 3.52
C GLU A 110 -2.56 -10.65 4.05
N HIS A 111 -1.73 -11.61 3.65
CA HIS A 111 -0.32 -11.65 4.07
C HIS A 111 0.51 -10.65 3.28
N ARG A 112 1.36 -9.93 3.99
CA ARG A 112 2.33 -8.99 3.41
C ARG A 112 3.70 -9.17 4.08
N PRO A 113 4.78 -8.72 3.44
CA PRO A 113 6.06 -8.64 4.12
C PRO A 113 5.95 -7.85 5.43
N GLY A 114 6.31 -8.49 6.55
CA GLY A 114 6.30 -7.85 7.86
C GLY A 114 4.94 -7.58 8.48
N GLY A 115 3.84 -8.09 7.91
CA GLY A 115 2.53 -7.85 8.47
C GLY A 115 1.40 -8.62 7.81
N ILE A 116 0.21 -8.47 8.37
CA ILE A 116 -1.04 -8.96 7.78
C ILE A 116 -2.10 -7.86 7.86
N ASN A 117 -2.94 -7.81 6.86
CA ASN A 117 -4.16 -7.01 6.89
C ASN A 117 -5.35 -7.93 7.20
N PHE A 118 -6.18 -7.50 8.12
CA PHE A 118 -7.37 -8.23 8.53
C PHE A 118 -8.61 -7.37 8.29
N SER A 119 -9.65 -7.95 7.71
CA SER A 119 -10.92 -7.29 7.44
C SER A 119 -12.08 -8.25 7.63
N ILE A 120 -13.01 -7.89 8.50
CA ILE A 120 -14.26 -8.64 8.71
C ILE A 120 -15.10 -8.64 7.42
N LEU A 121 -15.17 -7.50 6.74
CA LEU A 121 -15.85 -7.40 5.44
C LEU A 121 -15.17 -8.25 4.37
N GLY A 122 -13.86 -8.26 4.38
CA GLY A 122 -13.04 -8.81 3.30
C GLY A 122 -12.66 -7.77 2.26
N ARG A 123 -11.68 -8.10 1.44
CA ARG A 123 -11.17 -7.23 0.37
C ARG A 123 -11.55 -7.78 -1.00
N GLY A 124 -12.77 -7.46 -1.43
CA GLY A 124 -13.24 -7.67 -2.80
C GLY A 124 -13.34 -6.33 -3.53
N GLU A 125 -13.04 -6.32 -4.82
CA GLU A 125 -12.99 -5.08 -5.62
C GLU A 125 -14.31 -4.27 -5.60
N GLY A 126 -15.47 -4.93 -5.62
CA GLY A 126 -16.76 -4.27 -5.63
C GLY A 126 -17.14 -3.59 -4.32
N ASN A 127 -16.64 -4.06 -3.19
CA ASN A 127 -17.08 -3.62 -1.87
C ASN A 127 -16.32 -2.41 -1.33
N MET A 128 -15.09 -2.22 -1.73
CA MET A 128 -14.31 -1.05 -1.32
C MET A 128 -14.94 0.23 -1.83
N ASN A 129 -15.55 0.19 -3.02
CA ASN A 129 -16.26 1.33 -3.58
C ASN A 129 -17.54 1.66 -2.79
N CYS A 130 -18.31 0.67 -2.37
CA CYS A 130 -19.51 0.88 -1.56
C CYS A 130 -19.17 1.48 -0.19
N LEU A 131 -18.12 1.02 0.46
CA LEU A 131 -17.69 1.55 1.76
C LEU A 131 -17.18 2.98 1.69
N LEU A 132 -16.47 3.35 0.63
CA LEU A 132 -15.99 4.72 0.40
C LEU A 132 -17.14 5.70 0.24
N TYR A 133 -18.27 5.28 -0.37
CA TYR A 133 -19.44 6.12 -0.56
C TYR A 133 -20.37 6.17 0.65
N THR A 134 -20.34 5.19 1.53
CA THR A 134 -21.24 5.09 2.68
C THR A 134 -20.57 5.41 4.02
N SER A 135 -19.25 5.49 4.05
CA SER A 135 -18.51 5.84 5.27
C SER A 135 -18.66 7.32 5.59
N PRO A 136 -19.19 7.68 6.77
CA PRO A 136 -19.24 9.07 7.20
C PRO A 136 -17.89 9.66 7.60
N SER A 137 -16.84 8.85 7.64
CA SER A 137 -15.51 9.30 8.01
C SER A 137 -14.69 9.63 6.76
N PRO A 138 -14.29 10.87 6.55
CA PRO A 138 -13.41 11.26 5.47
C PRO A 138 -11.97 10.88 5.81
N ARG A 139 -11.71 9.63 6.07
CA ARG A 139 -10.32 9.22 6.05
C ARG A 139 -9.93 8.94 4.63
N ASP A 140 -9.30 9.95 4.16
CA ASP A 140 -8.17 9.90 3.26
C ASP A 140 -7.88 8.54 2.63
#